data_ed264482fdf788f81bcaeea8865b27d7
#
_entry.id   ed264482fdf788f81bcaeea8865b27d7
#
_cell.length_a   1.000
_cell.length_b   1.000
_cell.length_c   1.000
_cell.angle_alpha   90.00
_cell.angle_beta   90.00
_cell.angle_gamma   90.00
#
_symmetry.space_group_name_H-M   'P 1'
#
loop_
_entity.id
_entity.type
_entity.pdbx_description
1 polymer ?
#
loop_
_entity_poly.entity_id
_entity_poly.type
_entity_poly.pdbx_seq_one_letter_code
_entity_poly.pdbx_strand_id
1 'polypeptide(L)'
;MQNVHFRRALAMGLDRGAYLAQQVGDDLKYASMRNSYTPGNFVTLEEEVTVDINGTEKTYPAGTYYGQIVQDQIDADGVKITVWDPTANEGAGSSDGYDGWYNADNSWEEMSQAVEELAADGLTIDADNPIQMDVVYASSSEVFTNRANSLKQSIEASTPVS
;
A
#
# COMPACT_ATOMS: atom_id res chain seq x y z
N MET A 1 -10.69 -11.66 9.18
CA MET A 1 -10.56 -10.85 7.95
C MET A 1 -9.86 -11.63 6.85
N GLN A 2 -10.62 -12.42 6.08
CA GLN A 2 -10.06 -13.24 4.99
C GLN A 2 -10.28 -12.59 3.60
N ASN A 3 -11.24 -11.65 3.49
CA ASN A 3 -11.51 -10.97 2.23
C ASN A 3 -10.29 -10.18 1.74
N VAL A 4 -9.85 -10.46 0.50
CA VAL A 4 -8.64 -9.87 -0.07
C VAL A 4 -8.83 -8.39 -0.41
N HIS A 5 -10.02 -8.04 -0.92
CA HIS A 5 -10.35 -6.66 -1.29
C HIS A 5 -10.40 -5.75 -0.07
N PHE A 6 -10.97 -6.23 1.04
CA PHE A 6 -10.94 -5.50 2.31
C PHE A 6 -9.50 -5.21 2.79
N ARG A 7 -8.60 -6.20 2.70
CA ARG A 7 -7.19 -5.99 3.10
C ARG A 7 -6.46 -5.02 2.19
N ARG A 8 -6.70 -5.10 0.86
CA ARG A 8 -6.13 -4.17 -0.11
C ARG A 8 -6.63 -2.75 0.12
N ALA A 9 -7.94 -2.59 0.34
CA ALA A 9 -8.53 -1.30 0.66
C ALA A 9 -7.88 -0.65 1.89
N LEU A 10 -7.72 -1.38 2.99
CA LEU A 10 -7.05 -0.86 4.19
C LEU A 10 -5.58 -0.49 3.92
N ALA A 11 -4.86 -1.31 3.16
CA ALA A 11 -3.46 -1.05 2.84
C ALA A 11 -3.29 0.21 1.99
N MET A 12 -4.20 0.44 1.01
CA MET A 12 -4.16 1.60 0.13
C MET A 12 -4.84 2.85 0.71
N GLY A 13 -5.75 2.68 1.69
CA GLY A 13 -6.44 3.78 2.35
C GLY A 13 -5.61 4.48 3.43
N LEU A 14 -4.50 3.88 3.87
CA LEU A 14 -3.66 4.46 4.90
C LEU A 14 -2.63 5.43 4.29
N ASP A 15 -2.83 6.73 4.49
CA ASP A 15 -1.81 7.75 4.22
C ASP A 15 -0.67 7.65 5.26
N ARG A 16 0.36 6.88 4.91
CA ARG A 16 1.54 6.68 5.76
C ARG A 16 2.36 7.96 5.92
N GLY A 17 2.33 8.85 4.91
CA GLY A 17 2.96 10.17 4.98
C GLY A 17 2.34 11.03 6.06
N ALA A 18 1.01 11.19 6.06
CA ALA A 18 0.29 11.93 7.09
C ALA A 18 0.48 11.31 8.49
N TYR A 19 0.51 9.98 8.58
CA TYR A 19 0.78 9.27 9.83
C TYR A 19 2.19 9.54 10.38
N LEU A 20 3.23 9.52 9.54
CA LEU A 20 4.61 9.79 9.94
C LEU A 20 4.85 11.26 10.24
N ALA A 21 4.20 12.17 9.52
CA ALA A 21 4.30 13.62 9.75
C ALA A 21 3.98 14.02 11.19
N GLN A 22 3.10 13.28 11.86
CA GLN A 22 2.76 13.52 13.28
C GLN A 22 3.95 13.35 14.23
N GLN A 23 5.01 12.66 13.82
CA GLN A 23 6.20 12.43 14.62
C GLN A 23 7.41 13.22 14.14
N VAL A 24 7.62 13.30 12.82
CA VAL A 24 8.85 13.83 12.23
C VAL A 24 8.66 15.14 11.47
N GLY A 25 7.41 15.59 11.33
CA GLY A 25 7.04 16.76 10.53
C GLY A 25 6.93 16.45 9.03
N ASP A 26 6.32 17.39 8.30
CA ASP A 26 6.05 17.24 6.87
C ASP A 26 7.32 17.10 6.02
N ASP A 27 8.38 17.81 6.37
CA ASP A 27 9.63 17.80 5.60
C ASP A 27 10.36 16.45 5.64
N LEU A 28 10.13 15.64 6.68
CA LEU A 28 10.84 14.39 6.90
C LEU A 28 9.94 13.14 6.79
N LYS A 29 8.66 13.30 6.47
CA LYS A 29 7.68 12.21 6.48
C LYS A 29 8.02 11.03 5.57
N TYR A 30 8.76 11.27 4.51
CA TYR A 30 9.19 10.23 3.58
C TYR A 30 10.62 9.74 3.78
N ALA A 31 11.43 10.41 4.62
CA ALA A 31 12.85 10.12 4.76
C ALA A 31 13.18 8.69 5.20
N SER A 32 12.28 8.05 5.96
CA SER A 32 12.45 6.66 6.41
C SER A 32 11.43 5.69 5.80
N MET A 33 10.64 6.16 4.83
CA MET A 33 9.57 5.36 4.26
C MET A 33 10.10 4.37 3.23
N ARG A 34 9.62 3.14 3.34
CA ARG A 34 9.93 2.04 2.42
C ARG A 34 8.65 1.42 1.88
N ASN A 35 8.66 1.06 0.61
CA ASN A 35 7.53 0.44 -0.07
C ASN A 35 7.66 -1.07 -0.22
N SER A 36 8.85 -1.62 0.02
CA SER A 36 9.13 -3.06 0.03
C SER A 36 9.98 -3.43 1.24
N TYR A 37 9.86 -4.68 1.70
CA TYR A 37 10.65 -5.19 2.82
C TYR A 37 12.14 -5.22 2.50
N THR A 38 12.49 -5.77 1.33
CA THR A 38 13.84 -5.70 0.77
C THR A 38 13.91 -4.49 -0.15
N PRO A 39 14.85 -3.56 0.04
CA PRO A 39 15.04 -2.44 -0.90
C PRO A 39 15.21 -2.98 -2.32
N GLY A 40 14.45 -2.41 -3.27
CA GLY A 40 14.40 -2.94 -4.63
C GLY A 40 15.73 -2.90 -5.39
N ASN A 41 16.66 -2.04 -4.95
CA ASN A 41 18.01 -1.91 -5.50
C ASN A 41 19.08 -2.73 -4.75
N PHE A 42 18.67 -3.56 -3.78
CA PHE A 42 19.63 -4.35 -2.98
C PHE A 42 20.16 -5.57 -3.71
N VAL A 43 19.35 -6.15 -4.59
CA VAL A 43 19.69 -7.35 -5.38
C VAL A 43 19.48 -7.08 -6.86
N THR A 44 20.41 -7.55 -7.69
CA THR A 44 20.31 -7.56 -9.15
C THR A 44 20.43 -8.98 -9.68
N LEU A 45 19.88 -9.22 -10.85
CA LEU A 45 20.11 -10.48 -11.57
C LEU A 45 21.57 -10.58 -12.01
N GLU A 46 22.18 -11.75 -11.80
CA GLU A 46 23.54 -12.04 -12.28
C GLU A 46 23.54 -12.40 -13.77
N GLU A 47 22.47 -12.98 -14.27
CA GLU A 47 22.30 -13.39 -15.67
C GLU A 47 20.90 -13.04 -16.17
N GLU A 48 20.68 -13.15 -17.48
CA GLU A 48 19.36 -12.99 -18.08
C GLU A 48 18.41 -14.12 -17.63
N VAL A 49 17.20 -13.75 -17.21
CA VAL A 49 16.18 -14.71 -16.74
C VAL A 49 14.85 -14.43 -17.43
N THR A 50 14.23 -15.48 -17.94
CA THR A 50 12.85 -15.43 -18.44
C THR A 50 11.93 -16.10 -17.43
N VAL A 51 10.87 -15.39 -17.01
CA VAL A 51 9.85 -15.87 -16.06
C VAL A 51 8.47 -15.72 -16.67
N ASP A 52 7.55 -16.58 -16.23
CA ASP A 52 6.13 -16.41 -16.50
C ASP A 52 5.50 -15.54 -15.40
N ILE A 53 4.89 -14.42 -15.81
CA ILE A 53 4.12 -13.55 -14.93
C ILE A 53 2.66 -13.62 -15.37
N ASN A 54 1.85 -14.36 -14.62
CA ASN A 54 0.42 -14.53 -14.87
C ASN A 54 0.09 -14.95 -16.32
N GLY A 55 0.85 -15.92 -16.85
CA GLY A 55 0.68 -16.45 -18.20
C GLY A 55 1.37 -15.63 -19.31
N THR A 56 2.17 -14.62 -18.94
CA THR A 56 2.96 -13.82 -19.89
C THR A 56 4.45 -13.98 -19.61
N GLU A 57 5.19 -14.50 -20.59
CA GLU A 57 6.64 -14.58 -20.47
C GLU A 57 7.25 -13.18 -20.54
N LYS A 58 8.12 -12.88 -19.56
CA LYS A 58 8.90 -11.65 -19.49
C LYS A 58 10.37 -11.97 -19.26
N THR A 59 11.24 -11.37 -20.09
CA THR A 59 12.68 -11.55 -20.00
C THR A 59 13.31 -10.32 -19.35
N TYR A 60 14.14 -10.56 -18.35
CA TYR A 60 14.91 -9.56 -17.63
C TYR A 60 16.39 -9.76 -17.90
N PRO A 61 17.08 -8.75 -18.43
CA PRO A 61 18.54 -8.85 -18.65
C PRO A 61 19.31 -8.89 -17.32
N ALA A 62 20.55 -9.36 -17.39
CA ALA A 62 21.49 -9.23 -16.28
C ALA A 62 21.59 -7.77 -15.81
N GLY A 63 21.71 -7.56 -14.49
CA GLY A 63 21.73 -6.24 -13.89
C GLY A 63 20.35 -5.66 -13.57
N THR A 64 19.24 -6.32 -13.96
CA THR A 64 17.88 -5.89 -13.58
C THR A 64 17.74 -5.92 -12.06
N TYR A 65 17.25 -4.83 -11.48
CA TYR A 65 16.97 -4.74 -10.06
C TYR A 65 15.75 -5.56 -9.65
N TYR A 66 15.83 -6.19 -8.49
CA TYR A 66 14.73 -6.96 -7.90
C TYR A 66 13.44 -6.14 -7.78
N GLY A 67 13.55 -4.84 -7.46
CA GLY A 67 12.41 -3.95 -7.34
C GLY A 67 11.57 -3.86 -8.63
N GLN A 68 12.23 -3.86 -9.80
CA GLN A 68 11.53 -3.85 -11.08
C GLN A 68 10.71 -5.14 -11.28
N ILE A 69 11.28 -6.29 -10.94
CA ILE A 69 10.60 -7.59 -11.08
C ILE A 69 9.36 -7.66 -10.16
N VAL A 70 9.51 -7.17 -8.93
CA VAL A 70 8.39 -7.10 -7.97
C VAL A 70 7.29 -6.16 -8.45
N GLN A 71 7.65 -4.99 -9.00
CA GLN A 71 6.65 -4.06 -9.53
C GLN A 71 5.89 -4.67 -10.70
N ASP A 72 6.59 -5.33 -11.61
CA ASP A 72 5.97 -6.00 -12.76
C ASP A 72 4.98 -7.10 -12.33
N GLN A 73 5.29 -7.84 -11.26
CA GLN A 73 4.35 -8.82 -10.71
C GLN A 73 3.14 -8.15 -10.08
N ILE A 74 3.32 -7.08 -9.32
CA ILE A 74 2.24 -6.31 -8.70
C ILE A 74 1.31 -5.73 -9.77
N ASP A 75 1.88 -5.18 -10.84
CA ASP A 75 1.13 -4.63 -11.98
C ASP A 75 0.32 -5.73 -12.68
N ALA A 76 0.92 -6.90 -12.89
CA ALA A 76 0.25 -8.06 -13.48
C ALA A 76 -0.87 -8.63 -12.60
N ASP A 77 -0.74 -8.51 -11.28
CA ASP A 77 -1.78 -8.88 -10.31
C ASP A 77 -2.92 -7.84 -10.23
N GLY A 78 -2.80 -6.73 -10.96
CA GLY A 78 -3.79 -5.65 -10.97
C GLY A 78 -3.86 -4.85 -9.67
N VAL A 79 -2.83 -4.93 -8.83
CA VAL A 79 -2.74 -4.15 -7.58
C VAL A 79 -2.11 -2.80 -7.89
N LYS A 80 -2.85 -1.72 -7.64
CA LYS A 80 -2.45 -0.37 -8.04
C LYS A 80 -1.62 0.33 -6.95
N ILE A 81 -0.47 -0.26 -6.62
CA ILE A 81 0.54 0.31 -5.73
C ILE A 81 1.89 0.40 -6.44
N THR A 82 2.74 1.33 -6.03
CA THR A 82 4.07 1.52 -6.60
C THR A 82 5.13 1.19 -5.55
N VAL A 83 5.74 0.01 -5.64
CA VAL A 83 6.81 -0.40 -4.73
C VAL A 83 8.20 -0.11 -5.28
N TRP A 84 8.29 0.19 -6.58
CA TRP A 84 9.50 0.54 -7.28
C TRP A 84 9.29 1.71 -8.22
N ASP A 85 10.05 2.78 -8.04
CA ASP A 85 10.11 3.91 -8.96
C ASP A 85 11.41 3.83 -9.78
N PRO A 86 11.34 3.48 -11.07
CA PRO A 86 12.53 3.35 -11.92
C PRO A 86 13.19 4.70 -12.23
N THR A 87 12.51 5.82 -12.01
CA THR A 87 13.02 7.17 -12.32
C THR A 87 13.77 7.82 -11.16
N ALA A 88 13.61 7.28 -9.95
CA ALA A 88 14.31 7.76 -8.77
C ALA A 88 15.84 7.62 -8.91
N ASN A 89 16.57 8.38 -8.10
CA ASN A 89 18.05 8.31 -8.04
C ASN A 89 18.72 8.44 -9.43
N GLU A 90 18.29 9.41 -10.23
CA GLU A 90 18.82 9.66 -11.57
C GLU A 90 18.68 8.45 -12.52
N GLY A 91 17.63 7.65 -12.35
CA GLY A 91 17.34 6.46 -13.15
C GLY A 91 17.91 5.15 -12.58
N ALA A 92 18.55 5.18 -11.42
CA ALA A 92 18.98 3.96 -10.72
C ALA A 92 17.81 3.24 -10.00
N GLY A 93 16.68 3.94 -9.84
CA GLY A 93 15.48 3.42 -9.20
C GLY A 93 15.50 3.44 -7.67
N SER A 94 14.34 3.37 -7.05
CA SER A 94 14.18 3.27 -5.60
C SER A 94 12.86 2.64 -5.18
N SER A 95 12.88 1.99 -4.01
CA SER A 95 11.68 1.60 -3.25
C SER A 95 11.41 2.54 -2.07
N ASP A 96 12.23 3.56 -1.87
CA ASP A 96 12.28 4.37 -0.66
C ASP A 96 12.00 5.84 -0.97
N GLY A 97 11.62 6.60 0.06
CA GLY A 97 11.50 8.05 -0.02
C GLY A 97 10.15 8.58 -0.53
N TYR A 98 9.15 7.74 -0.69
CA TYR A 98 7.79 8.09 -1.09
C TYR A 98 6.76 7.11 -0.53
N ASP A 99 5.48 7.48 -0.55
CA ASP A 99 4.38 6.55 -0.23
C ASP A 99 3.78 5.96 -1.51
N GLY A 100 4.24 4.78 -1.88
CA GLY A 100 3.74 4.08 -3.05
C GLY A 100 2.55 3.15 -2.80
N TRP A 101 2.12 3.03 -1.54
CA TRP A 101 0.96 2.22 -1.16
C TRP A 101 -0.32 3.03 -1.09
N TYR A 102 -0.24 4.31 -0.70
CA TYR A 102 -1.41 5.15 -0.54
C TYR A 102 -2.05 5.47 -1.90
N ASN A 103 -3.30 5.05 -2.06
CA ASN A 103 -4.13 5.33 -3.21
C ASN A 103 -5.60 5.32 -2.79
N ALA A 104 -6.12 6.49 -2.44
CA ALA A 104 -7.47 6.64 -1.89
C ALA A 104 -8.56 6.16 -2.87
N ASP A 105 -8.41 6.46 -4.17
CA ASP A 105 -9.39 6.07 -5.18
C ASP A 105 -9.48 4.54 -5.33
N ASN A 106 -8.33 3.87 -5.38
CA ASN A 106 -8.30 2.41 -5.45
C ASN A 106 -8.70 1.75 -4.11
N SER A 107 -8.38 2.38 -2.98
CA SER A 107 -8.89 1.94 -1.68
C SER A 107 -10.42 1.92 -1.68
N TRP A 108 -11.04 2.96 -2.23
CA TRP A 108 -12.48 3.05 -2.33
C TRP A 108 -13.07 1.98 -3.26
N GLU A 109 -12.47 1.73 -4.43
CA GLU A 109 -12.87 0.67 -5.36
C GLU A 109 -12.78 -0.72 -4.71
N GLU A 110 -11.66 -1.04 -4.08
CA GLU A 110 -11.43 -2.31 -3.40
C GLU A 110 -12.38 -2.49 -2.20
N MET A 111 -12.67 -1.42 -1.44
CA MET A 111 -13.63 -1.49 -0.34
C MET A 111 -15.05 -1.72 -0.85
N SER A 112 -15.46 -1.06 -1.95
CA SER A 112 -16.77 -1.27 -2.55
C SER A 112 -16.96 -2.73 -2.97
N GLN A 113 -15.95 -3.33 -3.60
CA GLN A 113 -15.98 -4.75 -3.96
C GLN A 113 -16.01 -5.66 -2.73
N ALA A 114 -15.26 -5.33 -1.68
CA ALA A 114 -15.31 -6.07 -0.42
C ALA A 114 -16.70 -6.05 0.22
N VAL A 115 -17.38 -4.91 0.20
CA VAL A 115 -18.75 -4.77 0.73
C VAL A 115 -19.74 -5.63 -0.05
N GLU A 116 -19.65 -5.63 -1.39
CA GLU A 116 -20.50 -6.47 -2.25
C GLU A 116 -20.30 -7.97 -1.97
N GLU A 117 -19.05 -8.42 -1.87
CA GLU A 117 -18.71 -9.81 -1.58
C GLU A 117 -19.18 -10.24 -0.17
N LEU A 118 -18.95 -9.39 0.84
CA LEU A 118 -19.38 -9.66 2.20
C LEU A 118 -20.91 -9.64 2.33
N ALA A 119 -21.61 -8.80 1.57
CA ALA A 119 -23.07 -8.81 1.50
C ALA A 119 -23.59 -10.11 0.87
N ALA A 120 -22.93 -10.63 -0.16
CA ALA A 120 -23.27 -11.94 -0.74
C ALA A 120 -23.09 -13.08 0.26
N ASP A 121 -22.14 -12.95 1.20
CA ASP A 121 -21.93 -13.90 2.32
C ASP A 121 -22.93 -13.69 3.48
N GLY A 122 -23.88 -12.76 3.35
CA GLY A 122 -24.95 -12.52 4.32
C GLY A 122 -24.65 -11.48 5.41
N LEU A 123 -23.58 -10.70 5.26
CA LEU A 123 -23.27 -9.59 6.14
C LEU A 123 -23.96 -8.33 5.65
N THR A 124 -24.59 -7.58 6.55
CA THR A 124 -25.12 -6.25 6.26
C THR A 124 -24.10 -5.21 6.67
N ILE A 125 -23.59 -4.46 5.70
CA ILE A 125 -22.62 -3.39 5.91
C ILE A 125 -23.18 -2.12 5.29
N ASP A 126 -23.56 -1.18 6.14
CA ASP A 126 -24.15 0.11 5.78
C ASP A 126 -23.85 1.15 6.87
N ALA A 127 -24.43 2.34 6.76
CA ALA A 127 -24.21 3.42 7.72
C ALA A 127 -24.69 3.07 9.15
N ASP A 128 -25.69 2.22 9.28
CA ASP A 128 -26.21 1.77 10.58
C ASP A 128 -25.42 0.58 11.14
N ASN A 129 -24.74 -0.18 10.27
CA ASN A 129 -23.96 -1.36 10.60
C ASN A 129 -22.54 -1.26 9.99
N PRO A 130 -21.71 -0.29 10.38
CA PRO A 130 -20.38 -0.14 9.83
C PRO A 130 -19.44 -1.24 10.33
N ILE A 131 -18.40 -1.55 9.54
CA ILE A 131 -17.30 -2.39 10.01
C ILE A 131 -16.55 -1.63 11.11
N GLN A 132 -16.49 -2.21 12.30
CA GLN A 132 -15.78 -1.63 13.44
C GLN A 132 -14.36 -2.19 13.54
N MET A 133 -13.40 -1.29 13.71
CA MET A 133 -11.99 -1.65 13.93
C MET A 133 -11.46 -0.90 15.15
N ASP A 134 -10.93 -1.64 16.12
CA ASP A 134 -10.28 -1.07 17.29
C ASP A 134 -8.79 -0.85 17.03
N VAL A 135 -8.32 0.38 17.25
CA VAL A 135 -6.91 0.74 17.20
C VAL A 135 -6.41 1.03 18.61
N VAL A 136 -5.56 0.15 19.11
CA VAL A 136 -4.98 0.30 20.45
C VAL A 136 -3.72 1.16 20.39
N TYR A 137 -3.67 2.22 21.19
CA TYR A 137 -2.52 3.13 21.28
C TYR A 137 -2.30 3.63 22.72
N ALA A 138 -1.08 4.15 22.99
CA ALA A 138 -0.75 4.74 24.28
C ALA A 138 -1.31 6.17 24.38
N SER A 139 -2.49 6.32 24.96
CA SER A 139 -3.21 7.61 25.07
C SER A 139 -2.51 8.68 25.92
N SER A 140 -1.50 8.30 26.71
CA SER A 140 -0.67 9.25 27.48
C SER A 140 0.33 10.04 26.60
N SER A 141 0.49 9.66 25.33
CA SER A 141 1.39 10.33 24.39
C SER A 141 0.58 11.07 23.34
N GLU A 142 0.78 12.39 23.23
CA GLU A 142 0.16 13.23 22.22
C GLU A 142 0.51 12.76 20.80
N VAL A 143 1.76 12.37 20.57
CA VAL A 143 2.20 11.86 19.26
C VAL A 143 1.42 10.61 18.87
N PHE A 144 1.26 9.65 19.78
CA PHE A 144 0.50 8.44 19.48
C PHE A 144 -0.99 8.71 19.29
N THR A 145 -1.55 9.66 20.03
CA THR A 145 -2.93 10.10 19.82
C THR A 145 -3.12 10.73 18.44
N ASN A 146 -2.22 11.62 18.05
CA ASN A 146 -2.27 12.25 16.73
C ASN A 146 -2.09 11.25 15.59
N ARG A 147 -1.19 10.28 15.75
CA ARG A 147 -1.00 9.18 14.78
C ARG A 147 -2.25 8.29 14.66
N ALA A 148 -2.88 7.94 15.77
CA ALA A 148 -4.13 7.16 15.76
C ALA A 148 -5.27 7.92 15.06
N ASN A 149 -5.39 9.23 15.31
CA ASN A 149 -6.36 10.08 14.63
C ASN A 149 -6.06 10.21 13.12
N SER A 150 -4.80 10.35 12.72
CA SER A 150 -4.39 10.40 11.31
C SER A 150 -4.73 9.07 10.59
N LEU A 151 -4.46 7.93 11.23
CA LEU A 151 -4.83 6.62 10.72
C LEU A 151 -6.35 6.51 10.52
N LYS A 152 -7.14 6.89 11.53
CA LYS A 152 -8.59 6.88 11.45
C LYS A 152 -9.08 7.75 10.29
N GLN A 153 -8.63 9.00 10.21
CA GLN A 153 -9.06 9.96 9.19
C GLN A 153 -8.73 9.48 7.77
N SER A 154 -7.54 8.92 7.53
CA SER A 154 -7.16 8.46 6.20
C SER A 154 -8.00 7.26 5.76
N ILE A 155 -8.25 6.29 6.64
CA ILE A 155 -9.07 5.13 6.33
C ILE A 155 -10.54 5.53 6.10
N GLU A 156 -11.12 6.36 6.98
CA GLU A 156 -12.51 6.81 6.84
C GLU A 156 -12.72 7.66 5.58
N ALA A 157 -11.73 8.44 5.16
CA ALA A 157 -11.79 9.22 3.92
C ALA A 157 -11.68 8.36 2.65
N SER A 158 -11.05 7.20 2.75
CA SER A 158 -10.78 6.30 1.60
C SER A 158 -11.78 5.16 1.50
N THR A 159 -12.76 5.10 2.39
CA THR A 159 -13.77 4.02 2.40
C THR A 159 -15.14 4.58 2.07
N PRO A 160 -15.96 3.87 1.26
CA PRO A 160 -17.33 4.28 1.02
C PRO A 160 -18.11 4.22 2.34
N VAL A 161 -18.48 5.38 2.83
CA VAL A 161 -19.43 5.53 3.94
C VAL A 161 -20.70 6.07 3.31
N SER A 162 -21.63 5.24 3.09
CA SER A 162 -22.95 5.64 2.60
C SER A 162 -23.89 5.95 3.75
#